data_f1c88a95a141b1fd334d7ac45d9ee70d
#
_entry.id   f1c88a95a141b1fd334d7ac45d9ee70d
#
_cell.length_a   1.000
_cell.length_b   1.000
_cell.length_c   1.000
_cell.angle_alpha   90.00
_cell.angle_beta   90.00
_cell.angle_gamma   90.00
#
_symmetry.space_group_name_H-M   'P 1'
#
loop_
_entity.id
_entity.type
_entity.pdbx_description
1 polymer ?
#
loop_
_entity_poly.entity_id
_entity_poly.type
_entity_poly.pdbx_seq_one_letter_code
_entity_poly.pdbx_strand_id
1 'polypeptide(L)'
;MDTIQRMKPGNLIFLNGSSSAGKTTLAMMLQQLLPEPYQHIALDQFRDGLPGRYRGLNSPEGAPGAQGLNVVPVMRDEQLITEVRFGEHGERVLLGMRQAIAAFARVGNHVIIDDLLFKPGYLRDYAEALDGLDVWMIGVRCSIDVVNARESQRPGRFPGTATSHYHQVHAHGGDYDLEVDTSYASPRSCAELIIERLKTPPVALRNVLRGVQQ
;
A
#
# COMPACT_ATOMS: atom_id res chain seq x y z
N MET A 1 -4.16 17.12 29.06
CA MET A 1 -3.30 16.96 27.87
C MET A 1 -2.13 15.99 28.08
N ASP A 2 -1.86 15.49 29.29
CA ASP A 2 -0.65 14.71 29.60
C ASP A 2 -0.71 13.18 29.34
N THR A 3 -1.87 12.61 29.06
CA THR A 3 -2.01 11.14 28.94
C THR A 3 -1.54 10.62 27.58
N ILE A 4 -1.67 11.41 26.53
CA ILE A 4 -1.31 10.99 25.15
C ILE A 4 0.21 11.02 24.93
N GLN A 5 0.94 11.90 25.59
CA GLN A 5 2.40 12.03 25.46
C GLN A 5 3.23 10.87 26.06
N ARG A 6 2.59 9.94 26.81
CA ARG A 6 3.26 8.80 27.45
C ARG A 6 2.99 7.45 26.81
N MET A 7 2.20 7.40 25.73
CA MET A 7 1.91 6.12 25.07
C MET A 7 3.09 5.72 24.18
N LYS A 8 3.51 4.44 24.27
CA LYS A 8 4.45 3.87 23.30
C LYS A 8 3.78 3.87 21.93
N PRO A 9 4.45 4.33 20.86
CA PRO A 9 3.90 4.22 19.51
C PRO A 9 3.52 2.78 19.15
N GLY A 10 2.49 2.65 18.33
CA GLY A 10 2.07 1.36 17.81
C GLY A 10 3.03 0.84 16.74
N ASN A 11 3.02 -0.46 16.54
CA ASN A 11 3.76 -1.14 15.48
C ASN A 11 3.01 -1.04 14.15
N LEU A 12 3.74 -0.94 13.03
CA LEU A 12 3.16 -0.86 11.70
C LEU A 12 3.62 -2.03 10.83
N ILE A 13 2.68 -2.67 10.14
CA ILE A 13 2.95 -3.70 9.14
C ILE A 13 2.58 -3.10 7.79
N PHE A 14 3.56 -2.85 6.93
CA PHE A 14 3.33 -2.29 5.59
C PHE A 14 3.30 -3.42 4.57
N LEU A 15 2.13 -3.68 3.99
CA LEU A 15 1.94 -4.64 2.91
C LEU A 15 2.06 -3.91 1.56
N ASN A 16 3.13 -4.15 0.82
CA ASN A 16 3.33 -3.65 -0.53
C ASN A 16 3.21 -4.77 -1.56
N GLY A 17 2.46 -4.55 -2.61
CA GLY A 17 2.25 -5.52 -3.69
C GLY A 17 1.23 -5.00 -4.72
N SER A 18 1.12 -5.64 -5.87
CA SER A 18 0.20 -5.22 -6.91
C SER A 18 -1.27 -5.30 -6.47
N SER A 19 -2.15 -4.62 -7.21
CA SER A 19 -3.58 -4.89 -7.11
C SER A 19 -3.82 -6.39 -7.30
N SER A 20 -4.81 -6.95 -6.65
CA SER A 20 -5.15 -8.38 -6.70
C SER A 20 -4.08 -9.37 -6.19
N ALA A 21 -2.94 -8.90 -5.65
CA ALA A 21 -1.95 -9.76 -4.99
C ALA A 21 -2.41 -10.34 -3.64
N GLY A 22 -3.59 -9.98 -3.13
CA GLY A 22 -4.13 -10.56 -1.89
C GLY A 22 -3.78 -9.80 -0.61
N LYS A 23 -3.26 -8.58 -0.68
CA LYS A 23 -2.90 -7.75 0.50
C LYS A 23 -4.05 -7.59 1.49
N THR A 24 -5.24 -7.22 1.03
CA THR A 24 -6.42 -7.03 1.88
C THR A 24 -6.83 -8.32 2.59
N THR A 25 -6.81 -9.45 1.89
CA THR A 25 -7.08 -10.77 2.49
C THR A 25 -6.03 -11.12 3.56
N LEU A 26 -4.77 -10.80 3.29
CA LEU A 26 -3.67 -11.00 4.22
C LEU A 26 -3.79 -10.07 5.45
N ALA A 27 -4.18 -8.81 5.25
CA ALA A 27 -4.45 -7.87 6.33
C ALA A 27 -5.56 -8.39 7.27
N MET A 28 -6.66 -8.89 6.72
CA MET A 28 -7.76 -9.49 7.49
C MET A 28 -7.30 -10.74 8.25
N MET A 29 -6.44 -11.58 7.65
CA MET A 29 -5.89 -12.76 8.31
C MET A 29 -4.95 -12.36 9.46
N LEU A 30 -4.12 -11.35 9.27
CA LEU A 30 -3.26 -10.81 10.33
C LEU A 30 -4.11 -10.27 11.50
N GLN A 31 -5.20 -9.53 11.23
CA GLN A 31 -6.11 -9.04 12.27
C GLN A 31 -6.75 -10.18 13.09
N GLN A 32 -6.97 -11.36 12.47
CA GLN A 32 -7.52 -12.52 13.17
C GLN A 32 -6.49 -13.25 14.03
N LEU A 33 -5.21 -13.23 13.64
CA LEU A 33 -4.17 -14.02 14.28
C LEU A 33 -3.32 -13.23 15.28
N LEU A 34 -3.22 -11.91 15.11
CA LEU A 34 -2.47 -11.05 16.01
C LEU A 34 -3.19 -10.90 17.35
N PRO A 35 -2.48 -10.97 18.50
CA PRO A 35 -3.10 -10.83 19.81
C PRO A 35 -3.57 -9.40 20.11
N GLU A 36 -2.89 -8.40 19.55
CA GLU A 36 -3.22 -6.99 19.72
C GLU A 36 -4.08 -6.50 18.54
N PRO A 37 -4.97 -5.52 18.75
CA PRO A 37 -5.80 -4.98 17.68
C PRO A 37 -4.95 -4.14 16.71
N TYR A 38 -4.94 -4.50 15.44
CA TYR A 38 -4.35 -3.73 14.35
C TYR A 38 -5.43 -3.08 13.50
N GLN A 39 -5.37 -1.77 13.33
CA GLN A 39 -6.24 -1.05 12.40
C GLN A 39 -5.77 -1.28 10.97
N HIS A 40 -6.63 -1.77 10.08
CA HIS A 40 -6.35 -1.86 8.66
C HIS A 40 -6.63 -0.51 8.00
N ILE A 41 -5.61 0.08 7.39
CA ILE A 41 -5.70 1.34 6.63
C ILE A 41 -5.21 1.07 5.21
N ALA A 42 -6.11 1.24 4.24
CA ALA A 42 -5.86 0.94 2.84
C ALA A 42 -5.97 2.21 1.97
N LEU A 43 -5.18 2.28 0.90
CA LEU A 43 -5.28 3.31 -0.13
C LEU A 43 -6.71 3.43 -0.67
N ASP A 44 -7.37 2.29 -0.87
CA ASP A 44 -8.74 2.23 -1.38
C ASP A 44 -9.75 3.02 -0.51
N GLN A 45 -9.56 3.08 0.81
CA GLN A 45 -10.44 3.86 1.71
C GLN A 45 -10.31 5.37 1.45
N PHE A 46 -9.10 5.86 1.21
CA PHE A 46 -8.86 7.27 0.88
C PHE A 46 -9.30 7.62 -0.54
N ARG A 47 -9.09 6.70 -1.49
CA ARG A 47 -9.64 6.81 -2.85
C ARG A 47 -11.16 6.93 -2.83
N ASP A 48 -11.83 6.07 -2.08
CA ASP A 48 -13.29 6.02 -2.03
C ASP A 48 -13.89 7.22 -1.27
N GLY A 49 -13.11 7.87 -0.42
CA GLY A 49 -13.45 9.14 0.22
C GLY A 49 -13.36 10.36 -0.71
N LEU A 50 -12.79 10.25 -1.92
CA LEU A 50 -12.78 11.34 -2.88
C LEU A 50 -14.20 11.69 -3.35
N PRO A 51 -14.55 12.99 -3.44
CA PRO A 51 -15.81 13.40 -4.07
C PRO A 51 -15.93 12.82 -5.48
N GLY A 52 -17.14 12.39 -5.88
CA GLY A 52 -17.37 11.70 -7.16
C GLY A 52 -16.80 12.42 -8.38
N ARG A 53 -16.88 13.77 -8.41
CA ARG A 53 -16.31 14.59 -9.50
C ARG A 53 -14.78 14.49 -9.65
N TYR A 54 -14.06 14.05 -8.59
CA TYR A 54 -12.62 13.83 -8.59
C TYR A 54 -12.24 12.35 -8.82
N ARG A 55 -13.22 11.52 -9.17
CA ARG A 55 -13.01 10.13 -9.61
C ARG A 55 -13.29 10.04 -11.12
N GLY A 56 -12.24 10.21 -11.91
CA GLY A 56 -12.33 10.29 -13.36
C GLY A 56 -12.27 8.93 -14.05
N LEU A 57 -12.98 8.83 -15.17
CA LEU A 57 -12.89 7.74 -16.15
C LEU A 57 -12.43 8.37 -17.46
N ASN A 58 -11.16 8.22 -17.79
CA ASN A 58 -10.52 8.84 -18.95
C ASN A 58 -10.82 10.35 -19.04
N SER A 59 -10.81 11.02 -17.89
CA SER A 59 -11.08 12.45 -17.83
C SER A 59 -9.97 13.24 -18.52
N PRO A 60 -10.31 14.26 -19.34
CA PRO A 60 -9.32 15.09 -19.99
C PRO A 60 -8.49 15.89 -18.98
N GLU A 61 -7.30 16.29 -19.41
CA GLU A 61 -6.42 17.16 -18.63
C GLU A 61 -7.15 18.44 -18.18
N GLY A 62 -6.89 18.87 -16.94
CA GLY A 62 -7.55 20.04 -16.33
C GLY A 62 -8.94 19.76 -15.73
N ALA A 63 -9.61 18.68 -16.10
CA ALA A 63 -10.89 18.30 -15.49
C ALA A 63 -10.71 17.82 -14.03
N PRO A 64 -11.72 18.01 -13.16
CA PRO A 64 -11.65 17.54 -11.76
C PRO A 64 -11.30 16.07 -11.63
N GLY A 65 -11.80 15.20 -12.50
CA GLY A 65 -11.48 13.76 -12.49
C GLY A 65 -10.01 13.49 -12.74
N ALA A 66 -9.35 14.26 -13.61
CA ALA A 66 -7.92 14.15 -13.85
C ALA A 66 -7.07 14.72 -12.69
N GLN A 67 -7.60 15.72 -11.97
CA GLN A 67 -6.94 16.30 -10.80
C GLN A 67 -7.00 15.39 -9.55
N GLY A 68 -7.98 14.50 -9.47
CA GLY A 68 -8.13 13.53 -8.38
C GLY A 68 -7.51 12.17 -8.72
N LEU A 69 -8.35 11.15 -8.84
CA LEU A 69 -7.97 9.83 -9.33
C LEU A 69 -8.61 9.62 -10.69
N ASN A 70 -7.80 9.38 -11.71
CA ASN A 70 -8.26 9.13 -13.08
C ASN A 70 -7.88 7.71 -13.54
N VAL A 71 -8.86 6.96 -13.95
CA VAL A 71 -8.68 5.62 -14.54
C VAL A 71 -8.62 5.79 -16.06
N VAL A 72 -7.48 5.49 -16.66
CA VAL A 72 -7.19 5.80 -18.06
C VAL A 72 -6.85 4.52 -18.84
N PRO A 73 -7.64 4.16 -19.88
CA PRO A 73 -7.26 3.09 -20.77
C PRO A 73 -6.07 3.52 -21.63
N VAL A 74 -5.04 2.69 -21.70
CA VAL A 74 -3.85 2.92 -22.52
C VAL A 74 -3.47 1.66 -23.27
N MET A 75 -2.91 1.83 -24.48
CA MET A 75 -2.30 0.74 -25.23
C MET A 75 -0.83 0.64 -24.85
N ARG A 76 -0.38 -0.54 -24.41
CA ARG A 76 1.02 -0.85 -24.14
C ARG A 76 1.33 -2.23 -24.73
N ASP A 77 2.35 -2.31 -25.59
CA ASP A 77 2.74 -3.55 -26.27
C ASP A 77 1.54 -4.30 -26.90
N GLU A 78 0.71 -3.55 -27.65
CA GLU A 78 -0.52 -4.01 -28.31
C GLU A 78 -1.62 -4.55 -27.37
N GLN A 79 -1.46 -4.39 -26.05
CA GLN A 79 -2.47 -4.76 -25.07
C GLN A 79 -3.15 -3.52 -24.47
N LEU A 80 -4.46 -3.59 -24.34
CA LEU A 80 -5.22 -2.58 -23.61
C LEU A 80 -5.08 -2.85 -22.11
N ILE A 81 -4.44 -1.90 -21.43
CA ILE A 81 -4.31 -1.91 -19.97
C ILE A 81 -4.98 -0.68 -19.37
N THR A 82 -5.19 -0.69 -18.08
CA THR A 82 -5.82 0.43 -17.36
C THR A 82 -4.84 1.04 -16.37
N GLU A 83 -4.44 2.27 -16.61
CA GLU A 83 -3.61 3.01 -15.66
C GLU A 83 -4.47 3.76 -14.64
N VAL A 84 -4.02 3.75 -13.39
CA VAL A 84 -4.55 4.61 -12.33
C VAL A 84 -3.60 5.78 -12.16
N ARG A 85 -4.10 7.00 -12.43
CA ARG A 85 -3.34 8.23 -12.34
C ARG A 85 -3.89 9.10 -11.23
N PHE A 86 -3.03 9.56 -10.33
CA PHE A 86 -3.37 10.56 -9.34
C PHE A 86 -2.89 11.92 -9.84
N GLY A 87 -3.81 12.88 -9.95
CA GLY A 87 -3.49 14.28 -10.20
C GLY A 87 -3.12 15.01 -8.91
N GLU A 88 -2.92 16.31 -8.97
CA GLU A 88 -2.44 17.12 -7.84
C GLU A 88 -3.29 16.97 -6.57
N HIS A 89 -4.62 16.98 -6.71
CA HIS A 89 -5.51 16.77 -5.57
C HIS A 89 -5.42 15.35 -5.01
N GLY A 90 -5.34 14.35 -5.90
CA GLY A 90 -5.16 12.94 -5.52
C GLY A 90 -3.85 12.71 -4.76
N GLU A 91 -2.74 13.28 -5.23
CA GLU A 91 -1.44 13.19 -4.55
C GLU A 91 -1.47 13.84 -3.16
N ARG A 92 -2.16 14.99 -3.00
CA ARG A 92 -2.35 15.61 -1.68
C ARG A 92 -3.13 14.70 -0.73
N VAL A 93 -4.13 13.98 -1.22
CA VAL A 93 -4.88 13.01 -0.42
C VAL A 93 -3.98 11.86 0.02
N LEU A 94 -3.13 11.32 -0.86
CA LEU A 94 -2.17 10.27 -0.53
C LEU A 94 -1.12 10.74 0.49
N LEU A 95 -0.63 11.97 0.34
CA LEU A 95 0.27 12.57 1.33
C LEU A 95 -0.42 12.70 2.70
N GLY A 96 -1.67 13.19 2.70
CA GLY A 96 -2.49 13.28 3.91
C GLY A 96 -2.72 11.92 4.57
N MET A 97 -2.95 10.87 3.78
CA MET A 97 -3.07 9.49 4.27
C MET A 97 -1.83 9.05 5.03
N ARG A 98 -0.63 9.26 4.48
CA ARG A 98 0.64 8.89 5.12
C ARG A 98 0.83 9.60 6.46
N GLN A 99 0.50 10.90 6.52
CA GLN A 99 0.56 11.68 7.75
C GLN A 99 -0.49 11.23 8.78
N ALA A 100 -1.71 10.90 8.35
CA ALA A 100 -2.74 10.36 9.22
C ALA A 100 -2.34 9.02 9.84
N ILE A 101 -1.76 8.11 9.05
CA ILE A 101 -1.21 6.84 9.52
C ILE A 101 -0.15 7.08 10.62
N ALA A 102 0.78 8.00 10.36
CA ALA A 102 1.82 8.35 11.32
C ALA A 102 1.24 8.89 12.64
N ALA A 103 0.28 9.82 12.56
CA ALA A 103 -0.39 10.38 13.72
C ALA A 103 -1.16 9.29 14.51
N PHE A 104 -1.83 8.37 13.80
CA PHE A 104 -2.57 7.27 14.38
C PHE A 104 -1.65 6.31 15.16
N ALA A 105 -0.49 5.97 14.58
CA ALA A 105 0.49 5.13 15.22
C ALA A 105 1.17 5.81 16.43
N ARG A 106 1.48 7.11 16.34
CA ARG A 106 2.14 7.85 17.43
C ARG A 106 1.33 7.93 18.72
N VAL A 107 0.01 7.79 18.63
CA VAL A 107 -0.86 7.71 19.82
C VAL A 107 -1.11 6.28 20.30
N GLY A 108 -0.31 5.31 19.84
CA GLY A 108 -0.29 3.94 20.36
C GLY A 108 -1.12 2.92 19.58
N ASN A 109 -1.75 3.29 18.46
CA ASN A 109 -2.50 2.32 17.65
C ASN A 109 -1.57 1.51 16.75
N HIS A 110 -1.73 0.18 16.74
CA HIS A 110 -1.08 -0.66 15.74
C HIS A 110 -1.81 -0.55 14.39
N VAL A 111 -1.06 -0.60 13.29
CA VAL A 111 -1.62 -0.40 11.94
C VAL A 111 -1.11 -1.45 10.95
N ILE A 112 -2.00 -1.97 10.11
CA ILE A 112 -1.65 -2.66 8.88
C ILE A 112 -1.94 -1.69 7.73
N ILE A 113 -0.89 -1.31 6.99
CA ILE A 113 -0.97 -0.45 5.82
C ILE A 113 -1.11 -1.35 4.59
N ASP A 114 -2.18 -1.18 3.82
CA ASP A 114 -2.43 -1.88 2.55
C ASP A 114 -2.31 -0.86 1.41
N ASP A 115 -1.12 -0.75 0.85
CA ASP A 115 -0.82 0.22 -0.20
C ASP A 115 0.02 -0.42 -1.32
N LEU A 116 0.35 0.38 -2.34
CA LEU A 116 1.20 -0.02 -3.45
C LEU A 116 2.15 1.11 -3.83
N LEU A 117 3.44 0.79 -3.86
CA LEU A 117 4.52 1.74 -4.14
C LEU A 117 4.81 1.80 -5.64
N PHE A 118 3.86 2.27 -6.45
CA PHE A 118 3.95 2.25 -7.91
C PHE A 118 4.54 3.52 -8.56
N LYS A 119 4.84 4.54 -7.74
CA LYS A 119 5.53 5.76 -8.21
C LYS A 119 6.86 5.94 -7.51
N PRO A 120 7.89 6.45 -8.23
CA PRO A 120 9.11 6.94 -7.59
C PRO A 120 8.79 7.98 -6.51
N GLY A 121 9.48 7.91 -5.38
CA GLY A 121 9.30 8.82 -4.25
C GLY A 121 8.30 8.34 -3.18
N TYR A 122 7.32 7.51 -3.50
CA TYR A 122 6.34 7.05 -2.51
C TYR A 122 6.98 6.33 -1.31
N LEU A 123 8.00 5.50 -1.56
CA LEU A 123 8.73 4.85 -0.47
C LEU A 123 9.40 5.88 0.44
N ARG A 124 10.00 6.92 -0.14
CA ARG A 124 10.65 7.99 0.60
C ARG A 124 9.64 8.81 1.40
N ASP A 125 8.49 9.16 0.80
CA ASP A 125 7.41 9.87 1.50
C ASP A 125 6.93 9.09 2.74
N TYR A 126 6.83 7.75 2.63
CA TYR A 126 6.51 6.89 3.78
C TYR A 126 7.63 6.88 4.80
N ALA A 127 8.89 6.76 4.36
CA ALA A 127 10.04 6.75 5.27
C ALA A 127 10.11 8.06 6.08
N GLU A 128 9.88 9.20 5.44
CA GLU A 128 9.87 10.52 6.10
C GLU A 128 8.65 10.67 7.05
N ALA A 129 7.45 10.26 6.62
CA ALA A 129 6.24 10.37 7.45
C ALA A 129 6.29 9.47 8.69
N LEU A 130 6.85 8.27 8.55
CA LEU A 130 6.89 7.23 9.57
C LEU A 130 8.24 7.18 10.33
N ASP A 131 9.08 8.21 10.17
CA ASP A 131 10.36 8.27 10.86
C ASP A 131 10.18 8.15 12.39
N GLY A 132 11.07 7.36 13.01
CA GLY A 132 11.01 7.04 14.43
C GLY A 132 9.98 5.97 14.83
N LEU A 133 9.21 5.41 13.90
CA LEU A 133 8.27 4.32 14.15
C LEU A 133 8.84 2.96 13.73
N ASP A 134 8.34 1.89 14.36
CA ASP A 134 8.66 0.51 13.98
C ASP A 134 7.73 0.07 12.84
N VAL A 135 8.30 -0.06 11.63
CA VAL A 135 7.56 -0.42 10.41
C VAL A 135 8.20 -1.64 9.76
N TRP A 136 7.48 -2.75 9.75
CA TRP A 136 7.87 -3.95 9.01
C TRP A 136 7.39 -3.85 7.57
N MET A 137 8.32 -3.70 6.63
CA MET A 137 8.06 -3.67 5.19
C MET A 137 7.91 -5.07 4.65
N ILE A 138 6.70 -5.43 4.23
CA ILE A 138 6.37 -6.77 3.71
C ILE A 138 6.08 -6.68 2.21
N GLY A 139 6.91 -7.37 1.41
CA GLY A 139 6.66 -7.56 -0.01
C GLY A 139 5.65 -8.70 -0.24
N VAL A 140 4.47 -8.37 -0.75
CA VAL A 140 3.44 -9.35 -1.09
C VAL A 140 3.55 -9.68 -2.57
N ARG A 141 4.28 -10.77 -2.87
CA ARG A 141 4.48 -11.30 -4.21
C ARG A 141 3.26 -12.12 -4.65
N CYS A 142 3.00 -12.10 -5.94
CA CYS A 142 2.02 -12.97 -6.58
C CYS A 142 2.35 -13.03 -8.08
N SER A 143 2.29 -14.20 -8.71
CA SER A 143 2.54 -14.30 -10.14
C SER A 143 1.51 -13.52 -10.95
N ILE A 144 1.93 -12.99 -12.11
CA ILE A 144 1.06 -12.16 -12.96
C ILE A 144 -0.17 -12.94 -13.42
N ASP A 145 -0.05 -14.24 -13.69
CA ASP A 145 -1.15 -15.09 -14.14
C ASP A 145 -2.23 -15.21 -13.04
N VAL A 146 -1.79 -15.41 -11.79
CA VAL A 146 -2.71 -15.49 -10.64
C VAL A 146 -3.33 -14.13 -10.34
N VAL A 147 -2.56 -13.04 -10.46
CA VAL A 147 -3.06 -11.66 -10.32
C VAL A 147 -4.16 -11.39 -11.34
N ASN A 148 -3.94 -11.70 -12.63
CA ASN A 148 -4.91 -11.50 -13.71
C ASN A 148 -6.15 -12.37 -13.54
N ALA A 149 -5.98 -13.63 -13.15
CA ALA A 149 -7.11 -14.52 -12.85
C ALA A 149 -7.97 -14.00 -11.69
N ARG A 150 -7.36 -13.48 -10.64
CA ARG A 150 -8.07 -12.86 -9.51
C ARG A 150 -8.73 -11.53 -9.89
N GLU A 151 -8.07 -10.71 -10.72
CA GLU A 151 -8.61 -9.43 -11.19
C GLU A 151 -9.87 -9.64 -12.03
N SER A 152 -9.87 -10.62 -12.95
CA SER A 152 -11.02 -10.93 -13.81
C SER A 152 -12.27 -11.37 -13.04
N GLN A 153 -12.11 -11.88 -11.82
CA GLN A 153 -13.21 -12.31 -10.95
C GLN A 153 -13.75 -11.19 -10.06
N ARG A 154 -13.12 -10.00 -10.05
CA ARG A 154 -13.54 -8.89 -9.18
C ARG A 154 -14.54 -7.97 -9.87
N PRO A 155 -15.78 -7.85 -9.38
CA PRO A 155 -16.76 -6.92 -9.95
C PRO A 155 -16.26 -5.48 -9.95
N GLY A 156 -16.51 -4.75 -11.05
CA GLY A 156 -16.20 -3.33 -11.15
C GLY A 156 -14.71 -2.99 -11.32
N ARG A 157 -13.85 -3.99 -11.53
CA ARG A 157 -12.44 -3.75 -11.88
C ARG A 157 -12.27 -3.56 -13.39
N PHE A 158 -11.43 -2.59 -13.76
CA PHE A 158 -11.04 -2.38 -15.15
C PHE A 158 -9.94 -3.38 -15.52
N PRO A 159 -10.07 -4.10 -16.65
CA PRO A 159 -9.06 -5.06 -17.08
C PRO A 159 -7.67 -4.45 -17.20
N GLY A 160 -6.64 -5.21 -16.79
CA GLY A 160 -5.25 -4.79 -16.88
C GLY A 160 -4.82 -3.70 -15.90
N THR A 161 -5.65 -3.40 -14.89
CA THR A 161 -5.26 -2.43 -13.83
C THR A 161 -4.04 -2.94 -13.07
N ALA A 162 -4.04 -4.20 -12.65
CA ALA A 162 -2.91 -4.77 -11.93
C ALA A 162 -1.66 -4.85 -12.82
N THR A 163 -1.80 -5.23 -14.08
CA THR A 163 -0.71 -5.29 -15.07
C THR A 163 -0.02 -3.93 -15.23
N SER A 164 -0.78 -2.82 -15.19
CA SER A 164 -0.26 -1.47 -15.42
C SER A 164 0.84 -1.06 -14.45
N HIS A 165 0.85 -1.57 -13.24
CA HIS A 165 1.82 -1.24 -12.18
C HIS A 165 2.53 -2.45 -11.57
N TYR A 166 2.33 -3.64 -12.13
CA TYR A 166 2.82 -4.92 -11.60
C TYR A 166 4.33 -4.91 -11.33
N HIS A 167 5.12 -4.43 -12.28
CA HIS A 167 6.58 -4.37 -12.14
C HIS A 167 7.03 -3.20 -11.27
N GLN A 168 6.32 -2.07 -11.32
CA GLN A 168 6.70 -0.87 -10.59
C GLN A 168 6.57 -1.01 -9.07
N VAL A 169 5.55 -1.71 -8.58
CA VAL A 169 5.28 -1.80 -7.14
C VAL A 169 6.43 -2.41 -6.34
N HIS A 170 7.29 -3.19 -6.97
CA HIS A 170 8.46 -3.79 -6.34
C HIS A 170 9.79 -3.18 -6.81
N ALA A 171 9.75 -2.20 -7.73
CA ALA A 171 10.92 -1.50 -8.25
C ALA A 171 11.18 -0.16 -7.52
N HIS A 172 10.77 -0.06 -6.27
CA HIS A 172 10.82 1.19 -5.48
C HIS A 172 12.21 1.53 -4.92
N GLY A 173 13.21 0.68 -5.12
CA GLY A 173 14.61 0.91 -4.74
C GLY A 173 14.95 0.66 -3.27
N GLY A 174 14.02 0.19 -2.47
CA GLY A 174 14.25 -0.22 -1.08
C GLY A 174 14.07 -1.72 -0.88
N ASP A 175 14.51 -2.21 0.27
CA ASP A 175 14.41 -3.60 0.66
C ASP A 175 13.05 -3.91 1.35
N TYR A 176 12.79 -5.19 1.56
CA TYR A 176 11.75 -5.69 2.45
C TYR A 176 12.34 -6.33 3.70
N ASP A 177 11.63 -6.27 4.80
CA ASP A 177 11.94 -7.04 6.00
C ASP A 177 11.58 -8.53 5.82
N LEU A 178 10.57 -8.80 4.98
CA LEU A 178 10.13 -10.13 4.57
C LEU A 178 9.39 -10.05 3.24
N GLU A 179 9.53 -11.06 2.41
CA GLU A 179 8.65 -11.28 1.25
C GLU A 179 7.82 -12.54 1.45
N VAL A 180 6.54 -12.47 1.08
CA VAL A 180 5.63 -13.63 1.05
C VAL A 180 5.03 -13.77 -0.34
N ASP A 181 4.81 -15.01 -0.80
CA ASP A 181 4.22 -15.30 -2.10
C ASP A 181 2.81 -15.88 -1.92
N THR A 182 1.82 -15.13 -2.37
CA THR A 182 0.41 -15.51 -2.31
C THR A 182 -0.07 -16.27 -3.54
N SER A 183 0.80 -16.59 -4.51
CA SER A 183 0.43 -17.37 -5.69
C SER A 183 -0.06 -18.75 -5.29
N TYR A 184 0.62 -19.37 -4.35
CA TYR A 184 0.39 -20.76 -3.93
C TYR A 184 0.22 -20.92 -2.42
N ALA A 185 0.79 -20.03 -1.62
CA ALA A 185 0.66 -20.07 -0.18
C ALA A 185 -0.71 -19.57 0.29
N SER A 186 -1.25 -20.19 1.33
CA SER A 186 -2.50 -19.74 1.94
C SER A 186 -2.32 -18.39 2.64
N PRO A 187 -3.37 -17.56 2.76
CA PRO A 187 -3.30 -16.33 3.54
C PRO A 187 -2.84 -16.56 4.98
N ARG A 188 -3.24 -17.69 5.57
CA ARG A 188 -2.84 -18.07 6.93
C ARG A 188 -1.34 -18.34 7.02
N SER A 189 -0.80 -19.15 6.11
CA SER A 189 0.65 -19.44 6.11
C SER A 189 1.50 -18.18 5.90
N CYS A 190 1.07 -17.27 5.00
CA CYS A 190 1.73 -15.99 4.82
C CYS A 190 1.67 -15.13 6.09
N ALA A 191 0.52 -15.07 6.76
CA ALA A 191 0.35 -14.30 7.98
C ALA A 191 1.20 -14.87 9.13
N GLU A 192 1.30 -16.18 9.27
CA GLU A 192 2.15 -16.84 10.28
C GLU A 192 3.64 -16.49 10.08
N LEU A 193 4.12 -16.44 8.83
CA LEU A 193 5.49 -15.99 8.53
C LEU A 193 5.71 -14.53 8.92
N ILE A 194 4.74 -13.65 8.64
CA ILE A 194 4.81 -12.24 9.03
C ILE A 194 4.85 -12.13 10.55
N ILE A 195 3.97 -12.81 11.28
CA ILE A 195 3.93 -12.78 12.74
C ILE A 195 5.27 -13.25 13.34
N GLU A 196 5.90 -14.27 12.78
CA GLU A 196 7.24 -14.70 13.20
C GLU A 196 8.27 -13.60 12.95
N ARG A 197 8.22 -12.92 11.79
CA ARG A 197 9.13 -11.80 11.47
C ARG A 197 8.98 -10.62 12.42
N LEU A 198 7.78 -10.37 12.96
CA LEU A 198 7.55 -9.27 13.92
C LEU A 198 8.32 -9.42 15.23
N LYS A 199 8.84 -10.61 15.55
CA LYS A 199 9.65 -10.86 16.75
C LYS A 199 11.05 -10.24 16.68
N THR A 200 11.48 -9.81 15.50
CA THR A 200 12.77 -9.13 15.29
C THR A 200 12.55 -7.70 14.81
N PRO A 201 13.40 -6.73 15.20
CA PRO A 201 13.23 -5.35 14.80
C PRO A 201 13.18 -5.15 13.29
N PRO A 202 12.38 -4.19 12.78
CA PRO A 202 12.37 -3.82 11.37
C PRO A 202 13.59 -2.98 11.00
N VAL A 203 14.06 -3.13 9.76
CA VAL A 203 15.24 -2.40 9.26
C VAL A 203 15.02 -1.75 7.89
N ALA A 204 14.14 -2.33 7.06
CA ALA A 204 14.02 -1.96 5.66
C ALA A 204 13.68 -0.50 5.46
N LEU A 205 12.61 0.02 6.07
CA LEU A 205 12.21 1.42 5.90
C LEU A 205 13.23 2.41 6.51
N ARG A 206 13.87 2.04 7.61
CA ARG A 206 14.92 2.87 8.23
C ARG A 206 16.14 3.06 7.33
N ASN A 207 16.48 2.05 6.53
CA ASN A 207 17.61 2.10 5.59
C ASN A 207 17.36 3.09 4.44
N VAL A 208 16.11 3.33 4.08
CA VAL A 208 15.76 4.30 3.02
C VAL A 208 16.26 5.71 3.37
N LEU A 209 16.07 6.14 4.62
CA LEU A 209 16.55 7.46 5.07
C LEU A 209 18.08 7.53 5.24
N ARG A 210 18.71 6.41 5.60
CA ARG A 210 20.17 6.34 5.76
C ARG A 210 20.92 6.35 4.44
N GLY A 211 20.36 5.73 3.38
CA GLY A 211 20.95 5.70 2.04
C GLY A 211 20.97 7.06 1.32
N VAL A 212 20.25 8.06 1.81
CA VAL A 212 20.24 9.43 1.27
C VAL A 212 21.37 10.30 1.86
N GLN A 213 22.08 9.82 2.90
CA GLN A 213 23.16 10.55 3.56
C GLN A 213 24.56 10.19 3.02
N GLN A 214 24.66 9.41 1.94
CA GLN A 214 25.90 9.11 1.21
C GLN A 214 25.84 9.71 -0.20
#